data_4f67261f333748d1e589a484874b722c
#
_entry.id   4f67261f333748d1e589a484874b722c
#
_cell.length_a   1.000
_cell.length_b   1.000
_cell.length_c   1.000
_cell.angle_alpha   90.00
_cell.angle_beta   90.00
_cell.angle_gamma   90.00
#
_symmetry.space_group_name_H-M   'P 1'
#
loop_
_entity.id
_entity.type
_entity.pdbx_description
1 polymer ?
#
loop_
_entity_poly.entity_id
_entity_poly.type
_entity_poly.pdbx_seq_one_letter_code
_entity_poly.pdbx_strand_id
1 'polypeptide(L)'
;MYLWRQLNDKQRAEVLELRRRNQRPWHSPPRLRSTEKKRFHLTATCYEHADLLGASVERIEAFSQALQTTLAEACKQTFAWCVLPNHYHVLVETWNLRETAKLLGLFHGRTSFAWNREDNARGRTSFHRVSDRAIRSDRHFWATVNYIHNNPVHHGLVEKWADWPWSSAGEFLSGVGREEALRIWHEYPVEDYGKTWDAPACSAAFRRKEPNS
;
A
#
# COMPACT_ATOMS: atom_id res chain seq x y z
N MET A 1 13.36 -4.76 2.43
CA MET A 1 14.19 -3.51 2.52
C MET A 1 14.97 -3.42 3.84
N TYR A 2 14.46 -3.96 4.92
CA TYR A 2 15.10 -3.95 6.27
C TYR A 2 16.33 -4.82 6.35
N LEU A 3 16.28 -6.05 5.82
CA LEU A 3 17.44 -6.91 5.74
C LEU A 3 18.65 -6.21 5.10
N TRP A 4 18.42 -5.27 4.17
CA TRP A 4 19.49 -4.49 3.55
C TRP A 4 20.32 -3.66 4.53
N ARG A 5 19.69 -3.09 5.56
CA ARG A 5 20.39 -2.28 6.57
C ARG A 5 21.18 -3.14 7.56
N GLN A 6 20.73 -4.37 7.78
CA GLN A 6 21.40 -5.34 8.64
C GLN A 6 22.58 -6.03 7.94
N LEU A 7 22.64 -5.91 6.60
CA LEU A 7 23.72 -6.48 5.80
C LEU A 7 24.98 -5.61 5.91
N ASN A 8 26.14 -6.26 6.06
CA ASN A 8 27.44 -5.60 5.90
C ASN A 8 27.72 -5.32 4.40
N ASP A 9 28.78 -4.55 4.11
CA ASP A 9 29.07 -4.11 2.74
C ASP A 9 29.33 -5.26 1.78
N LYS A 10 29.94 -6.35 2.24
CA LYS A 10 30.17 -7.58 1.44
C LYS A 10 28.84 -8.23 1.06
N GLN A 11 27.94 -8.41 2.03
CA GLN A 11 26.62 -8.98 1.80
C GLN A 11 25.76 -8.09 0.89
N ARG A 12 25.86 -6.76 1.02
CA ARG A 12 25.21 -5.81 0.11
C ARG A 12 25.71 -5.97 -1.32
N ALA A 13 27.03 -6.09 -1.51
CA ALA A 13 27.63 -6.31 -2.82
C ALA A 13 27.16 -7.62 -3.45
N GLU A 14 27.11 -8.72 -2.69
CA GLU A 14 26.60 -10.02 -3.15
C GLU A 14 25.13 -9.95 -3.57
N VAL A 15 24.28 -9.28 -2.79
CA VAL A 15 22.86 -9.09 -3.15
C VAL A 15 22.70 -8.24 -4.41
N LEU A 16 23.53 -7.21 -4.60
CA LEU A 16 23.52 -6.39 -5.81
C LEU A 16 23.96 -7.18 -7.04
N GLU A 17 24.98 -7.99 -6.91
CA GLU A 17 25.46 -8.84 -7.99
C GLU A 17 24.42 -9.91 -8.37
N LEU A 18 23.77 -10.54 -7.38
CA LEU A 18 22.68 -11.49 -7.62
C LEU A 18 21.51 -10.83 -8.34
N ARG A 19 21.16 -9.59 -7.98
CA ARG A 19 20.10 -8.82 -8.66
C ARG A 19 20.49 -8.50 -10.10
N ARG A 20 21.76 -8.13 -10.34
CA ARG A 20 22.28 -7.87 -11.69
C ARG A 20 22.20 -9.11 -12.56
N ARG A 21 22.65 -10.27 -12.08
CA ARG A 21 22.59 -11.56 -12.80
C ARG A 21 21.16 -11.97 -13.14
N ASN A 22 20.21 -11.71 -12.22
CA ASN A 22 18.80 -12.04 -12.41
C ASN A 22 18.01 -10.94 -13.12
N GLN A 23 18.68 -9.92 -13.70
CA GLN A 23 18.05 -8.76 -14.35
C GLN A 23 16.99 -8.06 -13.49
N ARG A 24 17.13 -8.11 -12.17
CA ARG A 24 16.21 -7.45 -11.23
C ARG A 24 16.63 -6.00 -11.01
N PRO A 25 15.67 -5.05 -10.93
CA PRO A 25 15.95 -3.65 -10.67
C PRO A 25 16.75 -3.47 -9.38
N TRP A 26 17.67 -2.50 -9.37
CA TRP A 26 18.56 -2.22 -8.24
C TRP A 26 17.78 -1.87 -6.94
N HIS A 27 16.80 -0.98 -7.01
CA HIS A 27 16.06 -0.51 -5.83
C HIS A 27 14.54 -0.55 -5.98
N SER A 28 14.03 -0.07 -7.08
CA SER A 28 12.61 -0.07 -7.40
C SER A 28 12.46 -0.37 -8.88
N PRO A 29 11.36 -0.98 -9.31
CA PRO A 29 11.09 -1.14 -10.71
C PRO A 29 11.19 0.23 -11.40
N PRO A 30 11.77 0.31 -12.61
CA PRO A 30 11.86 1.56 -13.34
C PRO A 30 10.44 2.11 -13.53
N ARG A 31 10.23 3.36 -13.16
CA ARG A 31 8.96 4.04 -13.41
C ARG A 31 8.74 4.11 -14.91
N LEU A 32 7.60 3.61 -15.35
CA LEU A 32 7.24 3.67 -16.75
C LEU A 32 7.09 5.14 -17.16
N ARG A 33 7.92 5.62 -18.08
CA ARG A 33 7.79 6.90 -18.74
C ARG A 33 6.72 6.76 -19.83
N SER A 34 5.47 6.64 -19.47
CA SER A 34 4.37 6.55 -20.42
C SER A 34 3.47 7.78 -20.27
N THR A 35 3.19 8.42 -21.37
CA THR A 35 2.15 9.46 -21.50
C THR A 35 0.78 8.85 -21.76
N GLU A 36 0.72 7.53 -21.99
CA GLU A 36 -0.53 6.82 -22.18
C GLU A 36 -1.19 6.49 -20.83
N LYS A 37 -2.50 6.56 -20.84
CA LYS A 37 -3.35 6.16 -19.72
C LYS A 37 -3.06 4.71 -19.31
N LYS A 38 -2.65 4.51 -18.07
CA LYS A 38 -2.33 3.19 -17.54
C LYS A 38 -2.82 3.03 -16.10
N ARG A 39 -3.07 1.77 -15.76
CA ARG A 39 -3.44 1.37 -14.41
C ARG A 39 -2.18 0.97 -13.64
N PHE A 40 -2.09 1.43 -12.40
CA PHE A 40 -0.95 1.19 -11.53
C PHE A 40 -1.41 0.79 -10.14
N HIS A 41 -0.76 -0.21 -9.58
CA HIS A 41 -0.77 -0.46 -8.15
C HIS A 41 0.32 0.39 -7.51
N LEU A 42 -0.06 1.30 -6.63
CA LEU A 42 0.85 2.15 -5.87
C LEU A 42 0.84 1.71 -4.41
N THR A 43 2.02 1.70 -3.80
CA THR A 43 2.21 1.38 -2.38
C THR A 43 3.10 2.42 -1.74
N ALA A 44 2.73 2.89 -0.57
CA ALA A 44 3.62 3.69 0.27
C ALA A 44 3.62 3.13 1.70
N THR A 45 4.83 2.96 2.21
CA THR A 45 5.07 2.38 3.53
C THR A 45 5.65 3.44 4.44
N CYS A 46 5.21 3.47 5.70
CA CYS A 46 5.85 4.25 6.74
C CYS A 46 7.30 3.85 6.90
N TYR A 47 8.13 4.82 7.23
CA TYR A 47 9.55 4.60 7.41
C TYR A 47 9.78 3.55 8.51
N GLU A 48 10.62 2.56 8.20
CA GLU A 48 10.89 1.39 9.07
C GLU A 48 9.65 0.59 9.47
N HIS A 49 8.57 0.62 8.66
CA HIS A 49 7.28 0.00 8.95
C HIS A 49 6.69 0.39 10.31
N ALA A 50 7.08 1.57 10.82
CA ALA A 50 6.50 2.09 12.05
C ALA A 50 4.99 2.32 11.85
N ASP A 51 4.19 1.98 12.86
CA ASP A 51 2.72 2.09 12.81
C ASP A 51 2.25 3.56 12.96
N LEU A 52 2.81 4.47 12.12
CA LEU A 52 2.51 5.89 12.22
C LEU A 52 1.10 6.24 11.75
N LEU A 53 0.60 5.53 10.76
CA LEU A 53 -0.79 5.64 10.27
C LEU A 53 -1.77 5.18 11.33
N GLY A 54 -1.48 4.04 11.96
CA GLY A 54 -2.31 3.43 12.99
C GLY A 54 -1.98 3.87 14.42
N ALA A 55 -1.34 5.02 14.61
CA ALA A 55 -1.03 5.53 15.96
C ALA A 55 -2.31 5.86 16.76
N SER A 56 -3.40 6.23 16.08
CA SER A 56 -4.76 6.30 16.65
C SER A 56 -5.81 6.08 15.55
N VAL A 57 -7.06 5.81 15.96
CA VAL A 57 -8.22 5.68 15.06
C VAL A 57 -8.45 6.97 14.30
N GLU A 58 -8.38 8.11 14.98
CA GLU A 58 -8.58 9.44 14.38
C GLU A 58 -7.51 9.74 13.33
N ARG A 59 -6.25 9.29 13.56
CA ARG A 59 -5.15 9.53 12.64
C ARG A 59 -5.30 8.73 11.34
N ILE A 60 -5.64 7.45 11.43
CA ILE A 60 -5.86 6.62 10.23
C ILE A 60 -7.10 7.08 9.47
N GLU A 61 -8.16 7.49 10.16
CA GLU A 61 -9.37 8.06 9.56
C GLU A 61 -9.06 9.34 8.78
N ALA A 62 -8.46 10.33 9.44
CA ALA A 62 -8.09 11.60 8.81
C ALA A 62 -7.14 11.40 7.62
N PHE A 63 -6.17 10.48 7.76
CA PHE A 63 -5.26 10.14 6.67
C PHE A 63 -5.99 9.51 5.49
N SER A 64 -6.91 8.57 5.74
CA SER A 64 -7.67 7.88 4.70
C SER A 64 -8.52 8.86 3.88
N GLN A 65 -9.19 9.80 4.55
CA GLN A 65 -9.98 10.86 3.90
C GLN A 65 -9.10 11.79 3.06
N ALA A 66 -7.97 12.24 3.62
CA ALA A 66 -7.04 13.12 2.91
C ALA A 66 -6.34 12.42 1.73
N LEU A 67 -6.06 11.12 1.86
CA LEU A 67 -5.53 10.29 0.76
C LEU A 67 -6.54 10.20 -0.39
N GLN A 68 -7.82 9.93 -0.11
CA GLN A 68 -8.86 9.86 -1.14
C GLN A 68 -9.02 11.20 -1.87
N THR A 69 -9.04 12.32 -1.15
CA THR A 69 -9.05 13.66 -1.75
C THR A 69 -7.85 13.86 -2.67
N THR A 70 -6.64 13.52 -2.20
CA THR A 70 -5.42 13.61 -3.01
C THR A 70 -5.47 12.73 -4.26
N LEU A 71 -6.02 11.53 -4.15
CA LEU A 71 -6.16 10.61 -5.29
C LEU A 71 -7.20 11.11 -6.30
N ALA A 72 -8.28 11.74 -5.86
CA ALA A 72 -9.28 12.35 -6.74
C ALA A 72 -8.66 13.48 -7.58
N GLU A 73 -7.72 14.23 -7.03
CA GLU A 73 -6.99 15.28 -7.74
C GLU A 73 -5.86 14.71 -8.66
N ALA A 74 -5.18 13.67 -8.18
CA ALA A 74 -3.96 13.14 -8.82
C ALA A 74 -4.22 12.10 -9.90
N CYS A 75 -5.38 11.44 -9.88
CA CYS A 75 -5.70 10.28 -10.71
C CYS A 75 -7.01 10.50 -11.48
N LYS A 76 -7.12 9.83 -12.63
CA LYS A 76 -8.39 9.81 -13.37
C LYS A 76 -9.43 8.99 -12.64
N GLN A 77 -9.02 7.88 -12.05
CA GLN A 77 -9.88 6.94 -11.33
C GLN A 77 -9.08 6.16 -10.28
N THR A 78 -9.69 5.94 -9.13
CA THR A 78 -9.25 4.99 -8.11
C THR A 78 -10.19 3.79 -8.14
N PHE A 79 -9.64 2.58 -8.30
CA PHE A 79 -10.42 1.33 -8.40
C PHE A 79 -10.50 0.58 -7.07
N ALA A 80 -9.42 0.62 -6.31
CA ALA A 80 -9.33 -0.01 -5.00
C ALA A 80 -8.32 0.73 -4.13
N TRP A 81 -8.58 0.79 -2.83
CA TRP A 81 -7.64 1.34 -1.86
C TRP A 81 -7.80 0.64 -0.51
N CYS A 82 -6.71 0.63 0.25
CA CYS A 82 -6.69 0.15 1.62
C CYS A 82 -5.56 0.85 2.38
N VAL A 83 -5.89 1.42 3.54
CA VAL A 83 -4.94 2.03 4.47
C VAL A 83 -4.79 1.11 5.68
N LEU A 84 -3.55 0.74 5.99
CA LEU A 84 -3.18 -0.11 7.11
C LEU A 84 -2.33 0.69 8.12
N PRO A 85 -2.07 0.18 9.32
CA PRO A 85 -1.37 0.94 10.35
C PRO A 85 0.00 1.49 9.95
N ASN A 86 0.70 0.87 9.00
CA ASN A 86 2.07 1.24 8.61
C ASN A 86 2.30 1.38 7.10
N HIS A 87 1.27 1.18 6.29
CA HIS A 87 1.36 1.36 4.83
C HIS A 87 -0.03 1.49 4.21
N TYR A 88 -0.07 1.83 2.93
CA TYR A 88 -1.30 1.78 2.16
C TYR A 88 -1.06 1.27 0.74
N HIS A 89 -2.13 0.75 0.14
CA HIS A 89 -2.20 0.30 -1.24
C HIS A 89 -3.31 1.02 -1.97
N VAL A 90 -3.05 1.42 -3.22
CA VAL A 90 -4.09 1.98 -4.10
C VAL A 90 -3.92 1.45 -5.53
N LEU A 91 -5.02 1.11 -6.17
CA LEU A 91 -5.08 0.76 -7.59
C LEU A 91 -5.73 1.92 -8.34
N VAL A 92 -4.95 2.58 -9.18
CA VAL A 92 -5.36 3.80 -9.85
C VAL A 92 -5.16 3.75 -11.36
N GLU A 93 -5.92 4.59 -12.07
CA GLU A 93 -5.69 4.94 -13.46
C GLU A 93 -5.20 6.39 -13.53
N THR A 94 -4.07 6.61 -14.16
CA THR A 94 -3.50 7.96 -14.34
C THR A 94 -2.90 8.15 -15.74
N TRP A 95 -2.95 9.38 -16.22
CA TRP A 95 -2.27 9.79 -17.45
C TRP A 95 -0.78 10.03 -17.25
N ASN A 96 -0.41 10.48 -16.04
CA ASN A 96 0.97 10.87 -15.72
C ASN A 96 1.37 10.37 -14.34
N LEU A 97 1.98 9.18 -14.30
CA LEU A 97 2.45 8.55 -13.07
C LEU A 97 3.44 9.45 -12.30
N ARG A 98 4.25 10.24 -13.00
CA ARG A 98 5.24 11.12 -12.36
C ARG A 98 4.56 12.24 -11.58
N GLU A 99 3.52 12.86 -12.16
CA GLU A 99 2.75 13.91 -11.48
C GLU A 99 1.95 13.32 -10.32
N THR A 100 1.31 12.15 -10.50
CA THR A 100 0.65 11.43 -9.41
C THR A 100 1.62 11.16 -8.26
N ALA A 101 2.81 10.64 -8.54
CA ALA A 101 3.81 10.36 -7.50
C ALA A 101 4.33 11.65 -6.83
N LYS A 102 4.39 12.77 -7.55
CA LYS A 102 4.76 14.09 -7.00
C LYS A 102 3.69 14.61 -6.04
N LEU A 103 2.42 14.55 -6.42
CA LEU A 103 1.29 14.97 -5.57
C LEU A 103 1.20 14.11 -4.30
N LEU A 104 1.34 12.78 -4.41
CA LEU A 104 1.44 11.90 -3.24
C LEU A 104 2.66 12.22 -2.37
N GLY A 105 3.79 12.57 -2.97
CA GLY A 105 4.98 13.01 -2.22
C GLY A 105 4.76 14.30 -1.45
N LEU A 106 4.06 15.28 -2.02
CA LEU A 106 3.67 16.52 -1.34
C LEU A 106 2.68 16.24 -0.20
N PHE A 107 1.71 15.37 -0.43
CA PHE A 107 0.77 14.91 0.58
C PHE A 107 1.52 14.25 1.76
N HIS A 108 2.44 13.31 1.50
CA HIS A 108 3.27 12.70 2.54
C HIS A 108 4.12 13.72 3.31
N GLY A 109 4.67 14.72 2.61
CA GLY A 109 5.45 15.79 3.25
C GLY A 109 4.63 16.60 4.23
N ARG A 110 3.43 17.04 3.85
CA ARG A 110 2.50 17.77 4.72
C ARG A 110 2.07 16.94 5.92
N THR A 111 1.69 15.68 5.67
CA THR A 111 1.29 14.72 6.71
C THR A 111 2.44 14.48 7.70
N SER A 112 3.66 14.23 7.20
CA SER A 112 4.85 14.05 8.05
C SER A 112 5.14 15.26 8.92
N PHE A 113 5.00 16.46 8.36
CA PHE A 113 5.20 17.69 9.12
C PHE A 113 4.21 17.83 10.26
N ALA A 114 2.91 17.60 10.00
CA ALA A 114 1.86 17.63 11.01
C ALA A 114 2.11 16.61 12.13
N TRP A 115 2.31 15.35 11.76
CA TRP A 115 2.55 14.28 12.74
C TRP A 115 3.84 14.45 13.54
N ASN A 116 4.91 14.94 12.92
CA ASN A 116 6.15 15.22 13.64
C ASN A 116 6.00 16.33 14.67
N ARG A 117 5.11 17.29 14.42
CA ARG A 117 4.74 18.33 15.39
C ARG A 117 3.89 17.75 16.52
N GLU A 118 2.84 16.98 16.20
CA GLU A 118 1.97 16.31 17.18
C GLU A 118 2.74 15.39 18.12
N ASP A 119 3.64 14.58 17.54
CA ASP A 119 4.40 13.56 18.26
C ASP A 119 5.70 14.12 18.90
N ASN A 120 5.98 15.42 18.81
CA ASN A 120 7.25 16.06 19.25
C ASN A 120 8.51 15.37 18.65
N ALA A 121 8.39 14.87 17.40
CA ALA A 121 9.41 14.06 16.71
C ALA A 121 10.02 14.82 15.52
N ARG A 122 10.48 16.06 15.75
CA ARG A 122 11.06 16.92 14.71
C ARG A 122 12.17 16.21 13.93
N GLY A 123 12.09 16.25 12.59
CA GLY A 123 13.09 15.64 11.70
C GLY A 123 12.89 14.13 11.45
N ARG A 124 11.88 13.49 12.05
CA ARG A 124 11.56 12.09 11.76
C ARG A 124 11.14 11.92 10.29
N THR A 125 11.70 10.92 9.61
CA THR A 125 11.21 10.47 8.31
C THR A 125 9.97 9.59 8.53
N SER A 126 8.81 9.98 7.99
CA SER A 126 7.55 9.24 8.20
C SER A 126 7.24 8.24 7.10
N PHE A 127 7.61 8.52 5.84
CA PHE A 127 7.29 7.66 4.70
C PHE A 127 8.50 7.32 3.86
N HIS A 128 8.50 6.12 3.28
CA HIS A 128 9.31 5.79 2.12
C HIS A 128 8.70 6.41 0.85
N ARG A 129 9.47 6.42 -0.24
CA ARG A 129 8.94 6.81 -1.55
C ARG A 129 7.84 5.84 -1.99
N VAL A 130 6.82 6.38 -2.67
CA VAL A 130 5.79 5.59 -3.33
C VAL A 130 6.45 4.63 -4.33
N SER A 131 6.12 3.36 -4.24
CA SER A 131 6.46 2.35 -5.23
C SER A 131 5.30 2.15 -6.18
N ASP A 132 5.60 1.82 -7.43
CA ASP A 132 4.62 1.65 -8.50
C ASP A 132 4.81 0.33 -9.24
N ARG A 133 3.69 -0.28 -9.62
CA ARG A 133 3.63 -1.46 -10.47
C ARG A 133 2.55 -1.29 -11.52
N ALA A 134 2.93 -1.34 -12.80
CA ALA A 134 1.97 -1.27 -13.88
C ALA A 134 1.11 -2.53 -13.97
N ILE A 135 -0.19 -2.36 -14.15
CA ILE A 135 -1.14 -3.44 -14.42
C ILE A 135 -1.06 -3.79 -15.90
N ARG A 136 -0.88 -5.08 -16.20
CA ARG A 136 -0.58 -5.58 -17.55
C ARG A 136 -1.70 -6.37 -18.20
N SER A 137 -2.70 -6.82 -17.42
CA SER A 137 -3.83 -7.61 -17.92
C SER A 137 -5.03 -7.48 -16.98
N ASP A 138 -6.19 -7.89 -17.41
CA ASP A 138 -7.40 -7.93 -16.58
C ASP A 138 -7.26 -8.93 -15.43
N ARG A 139 -6.62 -10.08 -15.66
CA ARG A 139 -6.27 -11.00 -14.56
C ARG A 139 -5.41 -10.30 -13.49
N HIS A 140 -4.38 -9.57 -13.91
CA HIS A 140 -3.52 -8.80 -13.00
C HIS A 140 -4.30 -7.70 -12.26
N PHE A 141 -5.26 -7.05 -12.96
CA PHE A 141 -6.12 -6.04 -12.36
C PHE A 141 -6.97 -6.61 -11.23
N TRP A 142 -7.72 -7.69 -11.50
CA TRP A 142 -8.61 -8.29 -10.51
C TRP A 142 -7.85 -8.96 -9.36
N ALA A 143 -6.74 -9.62 -9.62
CA ALA A 143 -5.86 -10.13 -8.57
C ALA A 143 -5.32 -9.00 -7.67
N THR A 144 -5.06 -7.81 -8.25
CA THR A 144 -4.65 -6.63 -7.46
C THR A 144 -5.79 -6.07 -6.62
N VAL A 145 -7.03 -6.01 -7.14
CA VAL A 145 -8.22 -5.62 -6.37
C VAL A 145 -8.39 -6.55 -5.18
N ASN A 146 -8.37 -7.87 -5.42
CA ASN A 146 -8.50 -8.88 -4.37
C ASN A 146 -7.37 -8.76 -3.33
N TYR A 147 -6.13 -8.55 -3.76
CA TYR A 147 -4.99 -8.34 -2.88
C TYR A 147 -5.18 -7.12 -1.97
N ILE A 148 -5.56 -5.96 -2.53
CA ILE A 148 -5.76 -4.73 -1.78
C ILE A 148 -6.87 -4.89 -0.74
N HIS A 149 -8.01 -5.48 -1.13
CA HIS A 149 -9.12 -5.68 -0.22
C HIS A 149 -8.85 -6.74 0.86
N ASN A 150 -8.07 -7.78 0.54
CA ASN A 150 -7.73 -8.84 1.49
C ASN A 150 -6.55 -8.48 2.41
N ASN A 151 -5.88 -7.37 2.18
CA ASN A 151 -4.68 -7.00 2.92
C ASN A 151 -4.90 -6.93 4.44
N PRO A 152 -6.01 -6.36 4.97
CA PRO A 152 -6.29 -6.36 6.41
C PRO A 152 -6.43 -7.76 7.01
N VAL A 153 -6.99 -8.72 6.26
CA VAL A 153 -7.09 -10.13 6.68
C VAL A 153 -5.72 -10.78 6.67
N HIS A 154 -4.92 -10.54 5.61
CA HIS A 154 -3.55 -11.04 5.50
C HIS A 154 -2.68 -10.59 6.69
N HIS A 155 -2.89 -9.38 7.18
CA HIS A 155 -2.18 -8.84 8.35
C HIS A 155 -2.85 -9.17 9.70
N GLY A 156 -3.93 -9.95 9.72
CA GLY A 156 -4.61 -10.37 10.93
C GLY A 156 -5.34 -9.24 11.68
N LEU A 157 -5.69 -8.15 10.99
CA LEU A 157 -6.38 -7.01 11.59
C LEU A 157 -7.89 -7.23 11.70
N VAL A 158 -8.47 -7.97 10.76
CA VAL A 158 -9.88 -8.38 10.73
C VAL A 158 -10.00 -9.82 10.21
N GLU A 159 -11.17 -10.46 10.44
CA GLU A 159 -11.46 -11.80 9.89
C GLU A 159 -12.02 -11.74 8.47
N LYS A 160 -12.79 -10.70 8.18
CA LYS A 160 -13.42 -10.52 6.87
C LYS A 160 -12.91 -9.23 6.26
N TRP A 161 -12.49 -9.28 5.02
CA TRP A 161 -11.93 -8.15 4.30
C TRP A 161 -12.88 -6.94 4.22
N ALA A 162 -14.19 -7.14 4.23
CA ALA A 162 -15.19 -6.08 4.22
C ALA A 162 -15.36 -5.38 5.58
N ASP A 163 -14.83 -5.95 6.68
CA ASP A 163 -14.97 -5.39 8.04
C ASP A 163 -13.91 -4.30 8.33
N TRP A 164 -12.95 -4.09 7.40
CA TRP A 164 -11.94 -3.06 7.57
C TRP A 164 -12.43 -1.70 7.05
N PRO A 165 -12.66 -0.70 7.93
CA PRO A 165 -13.34 0.53 7.53
C PRO A 165 -12.48 1.45 6.65
N TRP A 166 -11.15 1.33 6.72
CA TRP A 166 -10.23 2.14 5.93
C TRP A 166 -9.80 1.43 4.63
N SER A 167 -10.81 0.97 3.90
CA SER A 167 -10.67 0.25 2.62
C SER A 167 -11.90 0.48 1.76
N SER A 168 -11.73 0.44 0.44
CA SER A 168 -12.84 0.42 -0.52
C SER A 168 -13.59 -0.92 -0.60
N ALA A 169 -13.23 -1.90 0.23
CA ALA A 169 -13.79 -3.24 0.18
C ALA A 169 -15.31 -3.27 0.41
N GLY A 170 -15.81 -2.48 1.38
CA GLY A 170 -17.24 -2.36 1.66
C GLY A 170 -18.03 -1.74 0.51
N GLU A 171 -17.50 -0.67 -0.09
CA GLU A 171 -18.10 -0.01 -1.26
C GLU A 171 -18.12 -0.95 -2.48
N PHE A 172 -17.00 -1.66 -2.71
CA PHE A 172 -16.90 -2.67 -3.77
C PHE A 172 -17.96 -3.76 -3.59
N LEU A 173 -18.07 -4.35 -2.39
CA LEU A 173 -19.06 -5.38 -2.10
C LEU A 173 -20.49 -4.90 -2.30
N SER A 174 -20.79 -3.67 -1.88
CA SER A 174 -22.12 -3.05 -2.05
C SER A 174 -22.42 -2.77 -3.52
N GLY A 175 -21.42 -2.39 -4.31
CA GLY A 175 -21.57 -2.05 -5.72
C GLY A 175 -21.74 -3.26 -6.63
N VAL A 176 -20.94 -4.33 -6.46
CA VAL A 176 -21.00 -5.51 -7.34
C VAL A 176 -21.93 -6.61 -6.81
N GLY A 177 -22.25 -6.60 -5.53
CA GLY A 177 -22.99 -7.66 -4.85
C GLY A 177 -22.13 -8.85 -4.44
N ARG A 178 -22.65 -9.64 -3.50
CA ARG A 178 -21.91 -10.75 -2.87
C ARG A 178 -21.52 -11.85 -3.87
N GLU A 179 -22.43 -12.23 -4.74
CA GLU A 179 -22.19 -13.32 -5.70
C GLU A 179 -21.07 -12.98 -6.68
N GLU A 180 -21.11 -11.77 -7.24
CA GLU A 180 -20.10 -11.30 -8.17
C GLU A 180 -18.74 -11.08 -7.47
N ALA A 181 -18.72 -10.55 -6.25
CA ALA A 181 -17.50 -10.42 -5.46
C ALA A 181 -16.84 -11.79 -5.19
N LEU A 182 -17.63 -12.83 -4.85
CA LEU A 182 -17.15 -14.18 -4.67
C LEU A 182 -16.63 -14.79 -5.99
N ARG A 183 -17.35 -14.59 -7.10
CA ARG A 183 -16.92 -15.02 -8.43
C ARG A 183 -15.55 -14.44 -8.77
N ILE A 184 -15.38 -13.12 -8.61
CA ILE A 184 -14.11 -12.43 -8.86
C ILE A 184 -13.01 -12.98 -7.94
N TRP A 185 -13.32 -13.22 -6.67
CA TRP A 185 -12.36 -13.78 -5.72
C TRP A 185 -11.85 -15.16 -6.14
N HIS A 186 -12.74 -16.04 -6.58
CA HIS A 186 -12.37 -17.40 -7.01
C HIS A 186 -11.69 -17.42 -8.38
N GLU A 187 -12.10 -16.57 -9.30
CA GLU A 187 -11.54 -16.51 -10.66
C GLU A 187 -10.14 -15.89 -10.69
N TYR A 188 -9.87 -14.93 -9.78
CA TYR A 188 -8.62 -14.19 -9.71
C TYR A 188 -7.97 -14.25 -8.32
N PRO A 189 -7.58 -15.45 -7.85
CA PRO A 189 -7.02 -15.61 -6.51
C PRO A 189 -5.73 -14.82 -6.35
N VAL A 190 -5.48 -14.38 -5.12
CA VAL A 190 -4.27 -13.60 -4.78
C VAL A 190 -3.00 -14.44 -4.95
N GLU A 191 -3.07 -15.76 -4.65
CA GLU A 191 -1.95 -16.70 -4.73
C GLU A 191 -0.67 -16.13 -4.07
N ASP A 192 0.41 -16.04 -4.85
CA ASP A 192 1.69 -15.46 -4.41
C ASP A 192 1.79 -13.95 -4.66
N TYR A 193 0.72 -13.29 -5.13
CA TYR A 193 0.71 -11.85 -5.37
C TYR A 193 0.90 -11.11 -4.04
N GLY A 194 1.98 -10.34 -3.95
CA GLY A 194 2.29 -9.57 -2.75
C GLY A 194 2.98 -10.31 -1.61
N LYS A 195 3.12 -11.64 -1.65
CA LYS A 195 3.63 -12.48 -0.55
C LYS A 195 4.95 -12.04 0.09
N THR A 196 5.79 -11.29 -0.65
CA THR A 196 7.10 -10.82 -0.17
C THR A 196 7.21 -9.30 -0.10
N TRP A 197 6.11 -8.56 -0.23
CA TRP A 197 6.18 -7.10 -0.39
C TRP A 197 6.03 -6.37 0.92
N ASP A 198 5.19 -6.89 1.81
CA ASP A 198 4.79 -6.22 3.03
C ASP A 198 5.31 -6.96 4.25
N ALA A 199 5.86 -6.20 5.19
CA ALA A 199 6.12 -6.72 6.53
C ALA A 199 4.79 -6.77 7.30
N PRO A 200 4.61 -7.70 8.23
CA PRO A 200 3.41 -7.75 9.07
C PRO A 200 3.15 -6.41 9.75
N ALA A 201 1.93 -5.89 9.66
CA ALA A 201 1.52 -4.76 10.44
C ALA A 201 1.48 -5.16 11.93
N CYS A 202 2.15 -4.41 12.79
CA CYS A 202 2.38 -4.79 14.18
C CYS A 202 1.67 -3.87 15.19
N SER A 203 0.62 -3.11 14.77
CA SER A 203 -0.04 -2.18 15.69
C SER A 203 -0.84 -2.90 16.77
N ALA A 204 -0.41 -2.72 18.03
CA ALA A 204 -1.14 -3.17 19.21
C ALA A 204 -2.55 -2.52 19.31
N ALA A 205 -2.74 -1.31 18.74
CA ALA A 205 -4.00 -0.57 18.76
C ALA A 205 -5.13 -1.28 17.97
N PHE A 206 -4.78 -2.10 16.97
CA PHE A 206 -5.74 -2.78 16.10
C PHE A 206 -5.73 -4.31 16.27
N ARG A 207 -4.84 -4.87 17.12
CA ARG A 207 -4.89 -6.28 17.45
C ARG A 207 -6.13 -6.56 18.28
N ARG A 208 -6.88 -7.60 17.91
CA ARG A 208 -7.94 -8.15 18.75
C ARG A 208 -7.36 -8.48 20.12
N LYS A 209 -8.08 -8.10 21.18
CA LYS A 209 -7.93 -8.76 22.47
C LYS A 209 -8.34 -10.22 22.23
N GLU A 210 -7.41 -11.16 22.37
CA GLU A 210 -7.79 -12.57 22.43
C GLU A 210 -8.84 -12.74 23.53
N PRO A 211 -9.94 -13.46 23.27
CA PRO A 211 -10.88 -13.75 24.32
C PRO A 211 -10.11 -14.58 25.37
N ASN A 212 -10.04 -14.06 26.59
CA ASN A 212 -9.48 -14.79 27.73
C ASN A 212 -10.12 -16.17 27.76
N SER A 213 -9.29 -17.17 27.55
CA SER A 213 -9.60 -18.60 27.78
C SER A 213 -9.84 -18.86 29.26
#